data_ecc02c7e9784ce7b0c031210f62545bb
#
_entry.id   ecc02c7e9784ce7b0c031210f62545bb
#
_cell.length_a   1.000
_cell.length_b   1.000
_cell.length_c   1.000
_cell.angle_alpha   90.00
_cell.angle_beta   90.00
_cell.angle_gamma   90.00
#
_symmetry.space_group_name_H-M   'P 1'
#
loop_
_entity.id
_entity.type
_entity.pdbx_description
1 polymer ?
#
loop_
_entity_poly.entity_id
_entity_poly.type
_entity_poly.pdbx_seq_one_letter_code
_entity_poly.pdbx_strand_id
1 'polypeptide(L)'
;MIGFKEETLHFDVVIVGGGMTGLCAAIASARHGAKTALVQDRPVLGGNASSEIRMHICGATANMKKPELSEGGIVHELMLSNKRVNDSYNFSIWDAVLFQAAKNEKNLTLLLNTTMHAATCQDGEITCIECYQMSTEKRLLIHGKIFADCTGNGTLGYYAGAAFRAGSEPHSEFHEPHAPEKANNERMGNTILMRAINMGHPVPFTAPAFAKHLTEKQLA
;
A
#
# COMPACT_ATOMS: atom_id res chain seq x y z
N MET A 1 25.35 24.20 9.54
CA MET A 1 24.17 23.34 9.32
C MET A 1 24.21 22.86 7.87
N ILE A 2 24.30 21.60 7.62
CA ILE A 2 24.12 21.04 6.28
C ILE A 2 22.61 21.12 6.03
N GLY A 3 22.17 22.05 5.17
CA GLY A 3 20.77 22.17 4.79
C GLY A 3 20.38 21.05 3.84
N PHE A 4 19.18 20.51 3.98
CA PHE A 4 18.63 19.58 3.00
C PHE A 4 18.50 20.28 1.64
N LYS A 5 18.81 19.55 0.56
CA LYS A 5 18.56 20.04 -0.78
C LYS A 5 17.06 20.04 -1.03
N GLU A 6 16.49 21.21 -1.30
CA GLU A 6 15.08 21.34 -1.69
C GLU A 6 14.92 21.23 -3.20
N GLU A 7 13.91 20.51 -3.63
CA GLU A 7 13.56 20.33 -5.04
C GLU A 7 12.06 20.48 -5.21
N THR A 8 11.64 21.29 -6.18
CA THR A 8 10.23 21.50 -6.52
C THR A 8 9.89 20.74 -7.79
N LEU A 9 8.83 19.93 -7.74
CA LEU A 9 8.38 19.10 -8.83
C LEU A 9 6.91 19.41 -9.19
N HIS A 10 6.57 19.27 -10.48
CA HIS A 10 5.22 19.55 -10.97
C HIS A 10 4.70 18.39 -11.82
N PHE A 11 3.47 17.97 -11.53
CA PHE A 11 2.78 16.86 -12.19
C PHE A 11 1.32 17.20 -12.51
N ASP A 12 0.71 16.42 -13.40
CA ASP A 12 -0.74 16.47 -13.60
C ASP A 12 -1.46 15.66 -12.50
N VAL A 13 -0.91 14.50 -12.17
CA VAL A 13 -1.46 13.60 -11.16
C VAL A 13 -0.36 13.21 -10.16
N VAL A 14 -0.66 13.32 -8.88
CA VAL A 14 0.21 12.90 -7.77
C VAL A 14 -0.51 11.81 -6.98
N ILE A 15 0.09 10.63 -6.95
CA ILE A 15 -0.44 9.48 -6.21
C ILE A 15 0.46 9.21 -5.03
N VAL A 16 -0.13 9.25 -3.83
CA VAL A 16 0.57 9.05 -2.57
C VAL A 16 0.24 7.67 -2.03
N GLY A 17 1.27 6.83 -1.91
CA GLY A 17 1.15 5.43 -1.52
C GLY A 17 1.31 4.48 -2.71
N GLY A 18 2.41 3.71 -2.72
CA GLY A 18 2.76 2.76 -3.78
C GLY A 18 2.32 1.32 -3.50
N GLY A 19 1.26 1.12 -2.72
CA GLY A 19 0.56 -0.16 -2.63
C GLY A 19 -0.03 -0.58 -3.99
N MET A 20 -0.68 -1.74 -4.06
CA MET A 20 -1.23 -2.24 -5.34
C MET A 20 -2.21 -1.23 -5.97
N THR A 21 -3.04 -0.58 -5.18
CA THR A 21 -3.99 0.44 -5.65
C THR A 21 -3.26 1.62 -6.29
N GLY A 22 -2.29 2.21 -5.56
CA GLY A 22 -1.55 3.36 -6.05
C GLY A 22 -0.67 3.05 -7.25
N LEU A 23 -0.04 1.87 -7.28
CA LEU A 23 0.73 1.41 -8.43
C LEU A 23 -0.14 1.29 -9.68
N CYS A 24 -1.29 0.62 -9.57
CA CYS A 24 -2.21 0.47 -10.71
C CYS A 24 -2.77 1.82 -11.17
N ALA A 25 -3.13 2.71 -10.24
CA ALA A 25 -3.59 4.05 -10.56
C ALA A 25 -2.50 4.87 -11.27
N ALA A 26 -1.24 4.77 -10.81
CA ALA A 26 -0.12 5.48 -11.42
C ALA A 26 0.17 4.99 -12.85
N ILE A 27 0.19 3.68 -13.06
CA ILE A 27 0.36 3.08 -14.38
C ILE A 27 -0.78 3.51 -15.31
N ALA A 28 -2.03 3.43 -14.85
CA ALA A 28 -3.18 3.84 -15.64
C ALA A 28 -3.10 5.32 -16.03
N SER A 29 -2.84 6.21 -15.06
CA SER A 29 -2.70 7.64 -15.29
C SER A 29 -1.60 7.95 -16.31
N ALA A 30 -0.43 7.35 -16.15
CA ALA A 30 0.70 7.55 -17.07
C ALA A 30 0.41 7.04 -18.48
N ARG A 31 -0.27 5.89 -18.62
CA ARG A 31 -0.68 5.34 -19.93
C ARG A 31 -1.70 6.23 -20.65
N HIS A 32 -2.54 6.93 -19.90
CA HIS A 32 -3.46 7.92 -20.44
C HIS A 32 -2.81 9.27 -20.75
N GLY A 33 -1.49 9.37 -20.61
CA GLY A 33 -0.70 10.54 -21.03
C GLY A 33 -0.49 11.61 -19.97
N ALA A 34 -1.01 11.44 -18.76
CA ALA A 34 -0.78 12.37 -17.67
C ALA A 34 0.65 12.26 -17.14
N LYS A 35 1.31 13.38 -16.89
CA LYS A 35 2.58 13.42 -16.15
C LYS A 35 2.30 13.08 -14.68
N THR A 36 2.66 11.87 -14.29
CA THR A 36 2.26 11.27 -13.01
C THR A 36 3.44 11.10 -12.07
N ALA A 37 3.26 11.42 -10.78
CA ALA A 37 4.17 11.02 -9.71
C ALA A 37 3.55 9.88 -8.90
N LEU A 38 4.33 8.87 -8.56
CA LEU A 38 4.01 7.87 -7.54
C LEU A 38 4.97 8.03 -6.37
N VAL A 39 4.44 8.50 -5.25
CA VAL A 39 5.19 8.73 -4.00
C VAL A 39 5.00 7.52 -3.10
N GLN A 40 6.09 6.87 -2.72
CA GLN A 40 6.09 5.69 -1.86
C GLN A 40 7.12 5.83 -0.75
N ASP A 41 6.68 5.69 0.48
CA ASP A 41 7.51 5.81 1.69
C ASP A 41 8.45 4.62 1.90
N ARG A 42 8.21 3.49 1.21
CA ARG A 42 9.01 2.27 1.32
C ARG A 42 9.94 2.09 0.10
N PRO A 43 10.96 1.22 0.23
CA PRO A 43 11.88 0.93 -0.86
C PRO A 43 11.27 0.06 -1.98
N VAL A 44 10.12 -0.58 -1.72
CA VAL A 44 9.44 -1.47 -2.65
C VAL A 44 8.00 -1.05 -2.89
N LEU A 45 7.44 -1.45 -4.02
CA LEU A 45 6.04 -1.27 -4.38
C LEU A 45 5.21 -2.48 -3.98
N GLY A 46 3.88 -2.31 -3.95
CA GLY A 46 2.93 -3.40 -3.69
C GLY A 46 2.31 -3.38 -2.29
N GLY A 47 2.85 -2.59 -1.36
CA GLY A 47 2.31 -2.50 0.01
C GLY A 47 2.25 -3.88 0.69
N ASN A 48 1.08 -4.31 1.11
CA ASN A 48 0.90 -5.62 1.74
C ASN A 48 1.27 -6.80 0.83
N ALA A 49 1.21 -6.64 -0.48
CA ALA A 49 1.61 -7.67 -1.44
C ALA A 49 3.12 -7.69 -1.72
N SER A 50 3.90 -6.76 -1.17
CA SER A 50 5.35 -6.70 -1.33
C SER A 50 6.08 -7.76 -0.49
N SER A 51 7.40 -7.86 -0.69
CA SER A 51 8.27 -8.69 0.15
C SER A 51 8.27 -8.31 1.63
N GLU A 52 7.85 -7.09 1.98
CA GLU A 52 7.83 -6.61 3.36
C GLU A 52 6.74 -7.28 4.20
N ILE A 53 5.55 -7.49 3.63
CA ILE A 53 4.41 -8.10 4.33
C ILE A 53 4.09 -9.49 3.78
N ARG A 54 4.32 -9.71 2.48
CA ARG A 54 4.15 -11.01 1.79
C ARG A 54 2.72 -11.54 1.76
N MET A 55 1.75 -10.65 1.76
CA MET A 55 0.36 -11.02 1.58
C MET A 55 0.08 -11.20 0.09
N HIS A 56 -0.39 -12.37 -0.31
CA HIS A 56 -0.77 -12.60 -1.70
C HIS A 56 -2.03 -11.81 -2.08
N ILE A 57 -2.15 -11.49 -3.37
CA ILE A 57 -3.34 -10.83 -3.90
C ILE A 57 -4.48 -11.82 -3.87
N CYS A 58 -5.54 -11.46 -3.14
CA CYS A 58 -6.82 -12.17 -3.09
C CYS A 58 -7.82 -11.44 -4.01
N GLY A 59 -9.06 -11.82 -3.92
CA GLY A 59 -10.18 -11.27 -4.69
C GLY A 59 -10.97 -12.39 -5.34
N ALA A 60 -11.40 -12.22 -6.57
CA ALA A 60 -12.20 -13.22 -7.28
C ALA A 60 -11.48 -14.57 -7.45
N THR A 61 -10.16 -14.60 -7.37
CA THR A 61 -9.33 -15.80 -7.50
C THR A 61 -9.47 -16.81 -6.36
N ALA A 62 -10.09 -16.47 -5.26
CA ALA A 62 -10.17 -17.30 -4.06
C ALA A 62 -10.93 -18.61 -4.26
N ASN A 63 -11.52 -18.81 -5.42
CA ASN A 63 -12.36 -19.95 -5.67
C ASN A 63 -11.63 -20.98 -6.51
N MET A 64 -10.95 -21.92 -5.86
CA MET A 64 -10.30 -23.06 -6.55
C MET A 64 -11.25 -23.86 -7.44
N LYS A 65 -12.58 -23.72 -7.26
CA LYS A 65 -13.61 -24.38 -8.07
C LYS A 65 -13.89 -23.66 -9.39
N LYS A 66 -13.47 -22.37 -9.50
CA LYS A 66 -13.69 -21.54 -10.68
C LYS A 66 -12.42 -20.73 -10.97
N PRO A 67 -11.36 -21.36 -11.49
CA PRO A 67 -10.07 -20.71 -11.72
C PRO A 67 -10.14 -19.60 -12.77
N GLU A 68 -11.19 -19.56 -13.58
CA GLU A 68 -11.47 -18.49 -14.54
C GLU A 68 -11.89 -17.17 -13.89
N LEU A 69 -12.33 -17.19 -12.63
CA LEU A 69 -12.64 -15.98 -11.89
C LEU A 69 -11.33 -15.36 -11.36
N SER A 70 -10.94 -14.26 -11.93
CA SER A 70 -9.74 -13.51 -11.52
C SER A 70 -9.94 -12.02 -11.70
N GLU A 71 -9.14 -11.25 -10.97
CA GLU A 71 -9.04 -9.80 -11.21
C GLU A 71 -8.50 -9.54 -12.61
N GLY A 72 -9.05 -8.52 -13.28
CA GLY A 72 -8.62 -8.10 -14.61
C GLY A 72 -7.66 -6.91 -14.57
N GLY A 73 -7.46 -6.30 -15.74
CA GLY A 73 -6.72 -5.05 -15.90
C GLY A 73 -5.25 -5.14 -15.54
N ILE A 74 -4.72 -4.05 -15.00
CA ILE A 74 -3.29 -3.91 -14.69
C ILE A 74 -2.83 -4.94 -13.64
N VAL A 75 -3.65 -5.26 -12.65
CA VAL A 75 -3.31 -6.30 -11.66
C VAL A 75 -3.03 -7.63 -12.35
N HIS A 76 -3.90 -8.03 -13.28
CA HIS A 76 -3.73 -9.28 -14.03
C HIS A 76 -2.47 -9.24 -14.91
N GLU A 77 -2.21 -8.14 -15.58
CA GLU A 77 -0.98 -7.92 -16.36
C GLU A 77 0.28 -8.13 -15.52
N LEU A 78 0.31 -7.55 -14.30
CA LEU A 78 1.41 -7.71 -13.35
C LEU A 78 1.57 -9.17 -12.90
N MET A 79 0.45 -9.84 -12.58
CA MET A 79 0.45 -11.25 -12.18
C MET A 79 0.94 -12.18 -13.31
N LEU A 80 0.54 -11.93 -14.54
CA LEU A 80 1.02 -12.69 -15.72
C LEU A 80 2.50 -12.44 -15.96
N SER A 81 2.96 -11.21 -15.83
CA SER A 81 4.37 -10.85 -15.95
C SER A 81 5.21 -11.56 -14.88
N ASN A 82 4.72 -11.59 -13.64
CA ASN A 82 5.35 -12.32 -12.56
C ASN A 82 5.42 -13.83 -12.86
N LYS A 83 4.32 -14.42 -13.31
CA LYS A 83 4.26 -15.87 -13.62
C LYS A 83 5.29 -16.31 -14.66
N ARG A 84 5.66 -15.41 -15.58
CA ARG A 84 6.67 -15.70 -16.62
C ARG A 84 8.09 -15.81 -16.10
N VAL A 85 8.42 -15.18 -14.98
CA VAL A 85 9.80 -15.01 -14.50
C VAL A 85 10.02 -15.48 -13.06
N ASN A 86 8.97 -15.94 -12.38
CA ASN A 86 8.99 -16.23 -10.96
C ASN A 86 8.34 -17.59 -10.64
N ASP A 87 8.94 -18.66 -11.15
CA ASP A 87 8.44 -20.04 -10.93
C ASP A 87 8.52 -20.47 -9.46
N SER A 88 9.42 -19.87 -8.69
CA SER A 88 9.63 -20.18 -7.27
C SER A 88 8.74 -19.36 -6.30
N TYR A 89 7.87 -18.51 -6.80
CA TYR A 89 7.05 -17.60 -5.99
C TYR A 89 7.87 -16.75 -5.02
N ASN A 90 9.03 -16.28 -5.46
CA ASN A 90 9.93 -15.44 -4.68
C ASN A 90 9.41 -14.00 -4.64
N PHE A 91 9.20 -13.47 -3.44
CA PHE A 91 8.70 -12.09 -3.28
C PHE A 91 9.68 -11.01 -3.74
N SER A 92 10.99 -11.26 -3.69
CA SER A 92 11.95 -10.29 -4.22
C SER A 92 11.89 -10.18 -5.75
N ILE A 93 11.58 -11.28 -6.45
CA ILE A 93 11.32 -11.24 -7.89
C ILE A 93 10.01 -10.52 -8.18
N TRP A 94 8.98 -10.74 -7.35
CA TRP A 94 7.73 -10.01 -7.45
C TRP A 94 7.93 -8.50 -7.29
N ASP A 95 8.68 -8.05 -6.27
CA ASP A 95 9.02 -6.63 -6.10
C ASP A 95 9.73 -6.06 -7.34
N ALA A 96 10.65 -6.83 -7.93
CA ALA A 96 11.33 -6.42 -9.16
C ALA A 96 10.37 -6.28 -10.35
N VAL A 97 9.38 -7.17 -10.47
CA VAL A 97 8.33 -7.07 -11.51
C VAL A 97 7.51 -5.80 -11.33
N LEU A 98 7.08 -5.49 -10.11
CA LEU A 98 6.31 -4.27 -9.81
C LEU A 98 7.14 -3.01 -10.10
N PHE A 99 8.38 -2.99 -9.65
CA PHE A 99 9.32 -1.89 -9.92
C PHE A 99 9.53 -1.68 -11.43
N GLN A 100 9.79 -2.76 -12.17
CA GLN A 100 10.02 -2.70 -13.62
C GLN A 100 8.77 -2.19 -14.35
N ALA A 101 7.57 -2.62 -13.94
CA ALA A 101 6.33 -2.15 -14.52
C ALA A 101 6.18 -0.64 -14.37
N ALA A 102 6.42 -0.09 -13.16
CA ALA A 102 6.38 1.35 -12.95
C ALA A 102 7.47 2.09 -13.76
N LYS A 103 8.69 1.55 -13.80
CA LYS A 103 9.83 2.17 -14.52
C LYS A 103 9.68 2.19 -16.03
N ASN A 104 8.92 1.28 -16.59
CA ASN A 104 8.66 1.22 -18.04
C ASN A 104 7.67 2.28 -18.52
N GLU A 105 6.88 2.87 -17.62
CA GLU A 105 5.89 3.89 -17.97
C GLU A 105 6.58 5.26 -18.18
N LYS A 106 6.56 5.76 -19.42
CA LYS A 106 7.30 6.98 -19.81
C LYS A 106 6.86 8.24 -19.04
N ASN A 107 5.56 8.33 -18.72
CA ASN A 107 5.00 9.50 -18.05
C ASN A 107 4.96 9.33 -16.52
N LEU A 108 5.56 8.29 -15.96
CA LEU A 108 5.56 8.01 -14.54
C LEU A 108 6.92 8.32 -13.91
N THR A 109 6.91 9.22 -12.93
CA THR A 109 8.05 9.46 -12.03
C THR A 109 7.82 8.69 -10.75
N LEU A 110 8.68 7.70 -10.49
CA LEU A 110 8.65 6.88 -9.27
C LEU A 110 9.57 7.47 -8.21
N LEU A 111 9.01 7.83 -7.06
CA LEU A 111 9.68 8.38 -5.89
C LEU A 111 9.59 7.41 -4.72
N LEU A 112 10.55 6.47 -4.63
CA LEU A 112 10.67 5.53 -3.51
C LEU A 112 11.39 6.17 -2.32
N ASN A 113 11.25 5.56 -1.14
CA ASN A 113 11.79 6.06 0.13
C ASN A 113 11.41 7.52 0.40
N THR A 114 10.24 7.93 -0.06
CA THR A 114 9.76 9.31 -0.05
C THR A 114 8.51 9.40 0.82
N THR A 115 8.70 9.94 2.01
CA THR A 115 7.63 10.07 3.01
C THR A 115 6.99 11.45 2.94
N MET A 116 5.69 11.51 2.69
CA MET A 116 4.90 12.73 2.80
C MET A 116 4.65 13.05 4.28
N HIS A 117 4.82 14.30 4.66
CA HIS A 117 4.61 14.77 6.04
C HIS A 117 3.78 16.04 6.16
N ALA A 118 3.39 16.67 5.05
CA ALA A 118 2.46 17.79 5.02
C ALA A 118 1.75 17.91 3.68
N ALA A 119 0.59 18.56 3.68
CA ALA A 119 -0.15 18.96 2.48
C ALA A 119 -0.60 20.41 2.62
N THR A 120 -0.51 21.17 1.52
CA THR A 120 -1.02 22.53 1.41
C THR A 120 -2.32 22.52 0.62
N CYS A 121 -3.37 23.07 1.23
CA CYS A 121 -4.70 23.20 0.61
C CYS A 121 -5.06 24.66 0.42
N GLN A 122 -5.66 24.99 -0.71
CA GLN A 122 -6.23 26.30 -1.02
C GLN A 122 -7.63 26.09 -1.58
N ASP A 123 -8.60 26.79 -1.03
CA ASP A 123 -10.01 26.74 -1.46
C ASP A 123 -10.61 25.31 -1.52
N GLY A 124 -10.17 24.43 -0.61
CA GLY A 124 -10.60 23.02 -0.53
C GLY A 124 -9.89 22.07 -1.47
N GLU A 125 -8.90 22.55 -2.23
CA GLU A 125 -8.10 21.74 -3.15
C GLU A 125 -6.66 21.59 -2.65
N ILE A 126 -6.09 20.38 -2.74
CA ILE A 126 -4.67 20.16 -2.46
C ILE A 126 -3.86 20.74 -3.61
N THR A 127 -2.90 21.60 -3.31
CA THR A 127 -2.02 22.23 -4.31
C THR A 127 -0.60 21.72 -4.28
N CYS A 128 -0.14 21.28 -3.10
CA CYS A 128 1.22 20.80 -2.89
C CYS A 128 1.27 19.78 -1.75
N ILE A 129 2.17 18.84 -1.85
CA ILE A 129 2.59 18.00 -0.73
C ILE A 129 4.07 18.20 -0.45
N GLU A 130 4.45 18.12 0.85
CA GLU A 130 5.82 18.16 1.29
C GLU A 130 6.27 16.76 1.65
N CYS A 131 7.41 16.37 1.07
CA CYS A 131 7.98 15.05 1.29
C CYS A 131 9.46 15.14 1.67
N TYR A 132 9.90 14.15 2.44
CA TYR A 132 11.31 13.88 2.66
C TYR A 132 11.70 12.57 1.97
N GLN A 133 12.74 12.61 1.15
CA GLN A 133 13.27 11.43 0.47
C GLN A 133 14.53 10.95 1.18
N MET A 134 14.45 9.78 1.81
CA MET A 134 15.61 9.09 2.38
C MET A 134 16.61 8.69 1.29
N SER A 135 17.84 8.48 1.67
CA SER A 135 18.96 8.09 0.78
C SER A 135 19.48 9.22 -0.12
N THR A 136 18.65 10.18 -0.50
CA THR A 136 19.07 11.36 -1.26
C THR A 136 19.10 12.61 -0.40
N GLU A 137 18.55 12.53 0.82
CA GLU A 137 18.47 13.62 1.79
C GLU A 137 17.83 14.89 1.20
N LYS A 138 16.77 14.69 0.41
CA LYS A 138 16.04 15.78 -0.25
C LYS A 138 14.73 16.08 0.45
N ARG A 139 14.40 17.36 0.52
CA ARG A 139 13.05 17.84 0.75
C ARG A 139 12.40 18.08 -0.61
N LEU A 140 11.25 17.45 -0.86
CA LEU A 140 10.54 17.57 -2.12
C LEU A 140 9.23 18.36 -1.90
N LEU A 141 9.03 19.41 -2.68
CA LEU A 141 7.75 20.09 -2.82
C LEU A 141 7.09 19.62 -4.11
N ILE A 142 6.03 18.86 -3.99
CA ILE A 142 5.40 18.19 -5.14
C ILE A 142 4.03 18.83 -5.39
N HIS A 143 3.95 19.58 -6.49
CA HIS A 143 2.72 20.20 -6.97
C HIS A 143 2.00 19.29 -7.95
N GLY A 144 0.67 19.29 -7.90
CA GLY A 144 -0.19 18.51 -8.79
C GLY A 144 -1.52 19.21 -9.08
N LYS A 145 -2.16 18.81 -10.17
CA LYS A 145 -3.54 19.23 -10.48
C LYS A 145 -4.55 18.31 -9.78
N ILE A 146 -4.21 17.03 -9.66
CA ILE A 146 -5.03 16.00 -9.01
C ILE A 146 -4.15 15.23 -8.05
N PHE A 147 -4.68 14.96 -6.85
CA PHE A 147 -4.03 14.13 -5.84
C PHE A 147 -4.90 12.93 -5.51
N ALA A 148 -4.27 11.75 -5.37
CA ALA A 148 -4.94 10.53 -4.97
C ALA A 148 -4.28 9.97 -3.70
N ASP A 149 -5.09 9.72 -2.67
CA ASP A 149 -4.67 9.04 -1.44
C ASP A 149 -4.76 7.53 -1.61
N CYS A 150 -3.61 6.88 -1.71
CA CYS A 150 -3.45 5.44 -1.74
C CYS A 150 -2.55 4.94 -0.59
N THR A 151 -2.46 5.72 0.50
CA THR A 151 -1.55 5.45 1.62
C THR A 151 -1.97 4.27 2.50
N GLY A 152 -3.17 3.75 2.32
CA GLY A 152 -3.71 2.68 3.16
C GLY A 152 -4.32 3.17 4.49
N ASN A 153 -3.82 4.29 5.02
CA ASN A 153 -4.30 4.89 6.28
C ASN A 153 -5.03 6.23 6.08
N GLY A 154 -5.22 6.70 4.84
CA GLY A 154 -5.83 7.99 4.56
C GLY A 154 -4.93 9.18 4.97
N THR A 155 -3.61 9.00 4.91
CA THR A 155 -2.65 9.97 5.42
C THR A 155 -2.70 11.30 4.68
N LEU A 156 -2.87 11.27 3.35
CA LEU A 156 -3.01 12.49 2.55
C LEU A 156 -4.29 13.23 2.92
N GLY A 157 -5.42 12.52 3.02
CA GLY A 157 -6.70 13.09 3.44
C GLY A 157 -6.62 13.72 4.83
N TYR A 158 -5.92 13.06 5.77
CA TYR A 158 -5.68 13.61 7.10
C TYR A 158 -4.93 14.94 7.05
N TYR A 159 -3.81 15.01 6.35
CA TYR A 159 -3.04 16.27 6.22
C TYR A 159 -3.77 17.34 5.42
N ALA A 160 -4.67 16.95 4.52
CA ALA A 160 -5.52 17.87 3.77
C ALA A 160 -6.71 18.40 4.59
N GLY A 161 -6.92 17.91 5.82
CA GLY A 161 -8.04 18.31 6.67
C GLY A 161 -9.38 17.69 6.27
N ALA A 162 -9.38 16.59 5.51
CA ALA A 162 -10.60 15.88 5.15
C ALA A 162 -11.26 15.25 6.39
N ALA A 163 -12.58 15.25 6.44
CA ALA A 163 -13.33 14.55 7.48
C ALA A 163 -13.08 13.03 7.38
N PHE A 164 -12.85 12.39 8.52
CA PHE A 164 -12.63 10.94 8.57
C PHE A 164 -13.30 10.31 9.79
N ARG A 165 -13.52 9.02 9.73
CA ARG A 165 -13.99 8.19 10.84
C ARG A 165 -13.04 7.02 11.05
N ALA A 166 -13.08 6.45 12.25
CA ALA A 166 -12.38 5.23 12.61
C ALA A 166 -13.32 4.30 13.38
N GLY A 167 -13.15 3.00 13.20
CA GLY A 167 -14.05 2.00 13.76
C GLY A 167 -15.21 1.68 12.82
N SER A 168 -16.32 1.18 13.38
CA SER A 168 -17.52 0.82 12.62
C SER A 168 -18.68 1.74 13.00
N GLU A 169 -19.40 2.22 11.99
CA GLU A 169 -20.67 2.92 12.16
C GLU A 169 -21.81 1.95 12.55
N PRO A 170 -22.90 2.46 13.15
CA PRO A 170 -24.01 1.62 13.53
C PRO A 170 -24.89 1.26 12.32
N HIS A 171 -25.56 0.11 12.38
CA HIS A 171 -26.53 -0.30 11.36
C HIS A 171 -27.58 0.77 11.04
N SER A 172 -28.01 1.54 12.06
CA SER A 172 -29.04 2.58 11.89
C SER A 172 -28.63 3.73 10.96
N GLU A 173 -27.34 3.89 10.64
CA GLU A 173 -26.87 5.01 9.83
C GLU A 173 -26.98 4.72 8.31
N PHE A 174 -26.55 3.54 7.87
CA PHE A 174 -26.54 3.18 6.44
C PHE A 174 -27.28 1.88 6.12
N HIS A 175 -27.88 1.22 7.12
CA HIS A 175 -28.66 -0.01 6.99
C HIS A 175 -27.88 -1.19 6.38
N GLU A 176 -26.59 -1.21 6.59
CA GLU A 176 -25.72 -2.31 6.10
C GLU A 176 -25.96 -3.59 6.93
N PRO A 177 -26.20 -4.75 6.28
CA PRO A 177 -26.65 -5.97 6.97
C PRO A 177 -25.62 -6.52 7.98
N HIS A 178 -24.34 -6.17 7.86
CA HIS A 178 -23.26 -6.64 8.74
C HIS A 178 -22.75 -5.56 9.69
N ALA A 179 -23.31 -4.34 9.65
CA ALA A 179 -22.91 -3.30 10.57
C ALA A 179 -23.40 -3.62 12.00
N PRO A 180 -22.63 -3.26 13.05
CA PRO A 180 -23.04 -3.47 14.43
C PRO A 180 -24.24 -2.59 14.78
N GLU A 181 -25.02 -2.98 15.80
CA GLU A 181 -26.15 -2.17 16.28
C GLU A 181 -25.72 -0.82 16.84
N LYS A 182 -24.51 -0.76 17.41
CA LYS A 182 -23.92 0.47 17.98
C LYS A 182 -22.55 0.69 17.38
N ALA A 183 -22.23 1.96 17.12
CA ALA A 183 -20.88 2.35 16.71
C ALA A 183 -19.84 1.85 17.72
N ASN A 184 -18.68 1.43 17.20
CA ASN A 184 -17.55 1.00 18.01
C ASN A 184 -16.23 1.54 17.44
N ASN A 185 -15.12 1.35 18.17
CA ASN A 185 -13.79 1.74 17.76
C ASN A 185 -12.93 0.53 17.31
N GLU A 186 -13.56 -0.59 16.96
CA GLU A 186 -12.86 -1.76 16.51
C GLU A 186 -12.18 -1.51 15.17
N ARG A 187 -10.97 -2.02 15.03
CA ARG A 187 -10.14 -1.89 13.84
C ARG A 187 -9.54 -3.24 13.48
N MET A 188 -9.07 -3.35 12.25
CA MET A 188 -8.29 -4.52 11.85
C MET A 188 -7.11 -4.72 12.78
N GLY A 189 -6.94 -5.97 13.24
CA GLY A 189 -5.82 -6.34 14.10
C GLY A 189 -4.48 -6.23 13.37
N ASN A 190 -3.42 -5.98 14.14
CA ASN A 190 -2.06 -6.08 13.62
C ASN A 190 -1.69 -7.53 13.41
N THR A 191 -1.13 -7.85 12.25
CA THR A 191 -0.70 -9.21 11.90
C THR A 191 0.80 -9.23 11.67
N ILE A 192 1.48 -10.23 12.28
CA ILE A 192 2.86 -10.56 11.97
C ILE A 192 2.85 -11.87 11.17
N LEU A 193 3.35 -11.82 9.94
CA LEU A 193 3.50 -13.00 9.12
C LEU A 193 4.83 -13.68 9.41
N MET A 194 4.78 -14.97 9.67
CA MET A 194 5.96 -15.81 9.89
C MET A 194 6.08 -16.85 8.79
N ARG A 195 7.29 -17.09 8.34
CA ARG A 195 7.59 -18.21 7.47
C ARG A 195 8.05 -19.39 8.31
N ALA A 196 7.37 -20.51 8.20
CA ALA A 196 7.73 -21.75 8.88
C ALA A 196 8.05 -22.85 7.87
N ILE A 197 8.86 -23.80 8.31
CA ILE A 197 9.22 -25.00 7.53
C ILE A 197 8.80 -26.21 8.35
N ASN A 198 8.14 -27.17 7.71
CA ASN A 198 7.88 -28.46 8.31
C ASN A 198 9.19 -29.28 8.32
N MET A 199 9.72 -29.55 9.50
CA MET A 199 10.95 -30.33 9.69
C MET A 199 10.74 -31.85 9.58
N GLY A 200 9.50 -32.33 9.48
CA GLY A 200 9.17 -33.74 9.43
C GLY A 200 9.31 -34.47 10.77
N HIS A 201 9.69 -33.80 11.82
CA HIS A 201 9.81 -34.31 13.20
C HIS A 201 9.51 -33.20 14.20
N PRO A 202 9.14 -33.55 15.47
CA PRO A 202 8.96 -32.57 16.54
C PRO A 202 10.26 -31.80 16.80
N VAL A 203 10.17 -30.48 16.88
CA VAL A 203 11.28 -29.60 17.24
C VAL A 203 11.04 -29.03 18.63
N PRO A 204 12.02 -29.13 19.57
CA PRO A 204 11.87 -28.50 20.88
C PRO A 204 11.65 -27.00 20.74
N PHE A 205 10.66 -26.50 21.46
CA PHE A 205 10.36 -25.07 21.52
C PHE A 205 10.50 -24.58 22.97
N THR A 206 11.31 -23.57 23.18
CA THR A 206 11.39 -22.84 24.44
C THR A 206 10.79 -21.45 24.24
N ALA A 207 9.70 -21.19 24.96
CA ALA A 207 9.08 -19.89 24.91
C ALA A 207 10.03 -18.79 25.42
N PRO A 208 10.21 -17.67 24.73
CA PRO A 208 11.00 -16.57 25.26
C PRO A 208 10.34 -15.97 26.51
N ALA A 209 11.13 -15.38 27.40
CA ALA A 209 10.65 -14.86 28.68
C ALA A 209 9.53 -13.81 28.58
N PHE A 210 9.43 -13.09 27.44
CA PHE A 210 8.37 -12.12 27.19
C PHE A 210 7.07 -12.74 26.65
N ALA A 211 7.06 -14.03 26.30
CA ALA A 211 5.87 -14.68 25.74
C ALA A 211 4.78 -14.79 26.82
N LYS A 212 3.56 -14.40 26.44
CA LYS A 212 2.40 -14.60 27.31
C LYS A 212 1.96 -16.05 27.25
N HIS A 213 1.76 -16.66 28.40
CA HIS A 213 1.12 -17.96 28.50
C HIS A 213 -0.40 -17.77 28.40
N LEU A 214 -0.99 -18.27 27.33
CA LEU A 214 -2.44 -18.28 27.17
C LEU A 214 -2.99 -19.64 27.57
N THR A 215 -4.07 -19.65 28.33
CA THR A 215 -4.83 -20.85 28.67
C THR A 215 -5.82 -21.18 27.55
N GLU A 216 -6.25 -22.44 27.45
CA GLU A 216 -7.28 -22.85 26.48
C GLU A 216 -8.55 -22.01 26.59
N LYS A 217 -8.95 -21.61 27.81
CA LYS A 217 -10.11 -20.73 28.05
C LYS A 217 -9.93 -19.32 27.49
N GLN A 218 -8.70 -18.85 27.28
CA GLN A 218 -8.41 -17.54 26.69
C GLN A 218 -8.27 -17.59 25.17
N LEU A 219 -8.21 -18.79 24.60
CA LEU A 219 -8.14 -19.05 23.16
C LEU A 219 -9.50 -19.47 22.57
N ALA A 220 -10.47 -19.82 23.40
CA ALA A 220 -11.85 -20.14 23.03
C ALA A 220 -12.72 -18.89 23.01
#